data_eb67a547fff43be802c0a7fcf34fa9c6
#
_entry.id   eb67a547fff43be802c0a7fcf34fa9c6
#
_cell.length_a   1.000
_cell.length_b   1.000
_cell.length_c   1.000
_cell.angle_alpha   90.00
_cell.angle_beta   90.00
_cell.angle_gamma   90.00
#
_symmetry.space_group_name_H-M   'P 1'
#
loop_
_entity.id
_entity.type
_entity.pdbx_description
1 polymer ?
#
loop_
_entity_poly.entity_id
_entity_poly.type
_entity_poly.pdbx_seq_one_letter_code
_entity_poly.pdbx_strand_id
1 'polypeptide(L)'
;MESDKWFCSWSGGKDSCLACYEAMKNNMDILFLLNFAVDGRSHGINKEIIKSQAEAIGIPLIQKITSWKNYENDFNSEVLKLKEKGIAGMIAGDIDMEEHLDWIKKKSAELNIEYYEPLWKRNRKEILNKFGADGFEAVVVNCVARAKFLIGRTINKENVENFIKDTREAGIDHCGENGEFHTLVIDGPIFKKRLEILESDVQNFTEPIKIYSDKWILDIKKWELKPKHLFR
;
A
#
# COMPACT_ATOMS: atom_id res chain seq x y z
N MET A 1 28.07 -13.93 3.64
CA MET A 1 27.74 -12.55 4.11
C MET A 1 26.27 -12.59 4.48
N GLU A 2 25.90 -12.13 5.67
CA GLU A 2 24.48 -11.93 5.99
C GLU A 2 23.89 -10.93 4.99
N SER A 3 22.72 -11.22 4.47
CA SER A 3 22.03 -10.28 3.57
C SER A 3 21.60 -9.05 4.36
N ASP A 4 21.69 -7.88 3.75
CA ASP A 4 21.18 -6.65 4.35
C ASP A 4 19.69 -6.81 4.64
N LYS A 5 19.26 -6.35 5.82
CA LYS A 5 17.90 -6.44 6.32
C LYS A 5 17.13 -5.17 5.99
N TRP A 6 15.89 -5.32 5.55
CA TRP A 6 15.08 -4.22 5.04
C TRP A 6 13.74 -4.13 5.76
N PHE A 7 13.17 -2.93 5.77
CA PHE A 7 11.74 -2.76 6.04
C PHE A 7 11.04 -2.24 4.78
N CYS A 8 9.75 -2.58 4.65
CA CYS A 8 8.92 -2.03 3.59
C CYS A 8 8.00 -0.95 4.16
N SER A 9 8.02 0.26 3.56
CA SER A 9 7.01 1.29 3.80
C SER A 9 5.65 0.76 3.33
N TRP A 10 4.70 0.63 4.26
CA TRP A 10 3.50 -0.17 4.05
C TRP A 10 2.22 0.62 4.19
N SER A 11 1.52 0.84 3.09
CA SER A 11 0.18 1.42 3.10
C SER A 11 -0.94 0.36 3.08
N GLY A 12 -0.60 -0.87 2.69
CA GLY A 12 -1.55 -1.95 2.41
C GLY A 12 -2.17 -1.90 1.01
N GLY A 13 -1.84 -0.88 0.23
CA GLY A 13 -2.28 -0.71 -1.14
C GLY A 13 -1.44 -1.50 -2.15
N LYS A 14 -1.89 -1.47 -3.41
CA LYS A 14 -1.30 -2.23 -4.51
C LYS A 14 0.19 -1.97 -4.72
N ASP A 15 0.62 -0.69 -4.61
CA ASP A 15 1.98 -0.28 -4.94
C ASP A 15 2.96 -0.74 -3.85
N SER A 16 2.64 -0.52 -2.57
CA SER A 16 3.46 -1.02 -1.46
C SER A 16 3.56 -2.55 -1.45
N CYS A 17 2.46 -3.26 -1.76
CA CYS A 17 2.46 -4.72 -1.87
C CYS A 17 3.32 -5.21 -3.04
N LEU A 18 3.18 -4.59 -4.21
CA LEU A 18 3.96 -4.97 -5.39
C LEU A 18 5.45 -4.66 -5.19
N ALA A 19 5.79 -3.50 -4.60
CA ALA A 19 7.17 -3.13 -4.28
C ALA A 19 7.82 -4.13 -3.31
N CYS A 20 7.10 -4.51 -2.26
CA CYS A 20 7.53 -5.55 -1.32
C CYS A 20 7.81 -6.88 -2.04
N TYR A 21 6.91 -7.32 -2.89
CA TYR A 21 7.06 -8.56 -3.66
C TYR A 21 8.25 -8.50 -4.63
N GLU A 22 8.44 -7.40 -5.36
CA GLU A 22 9.58 -7.24 -6.27
C GLU A 22 10.91 -7.28 -5.49
N ALA A 23 10.96 -6.67 -4.30
CA ALA A 23 12.13 -6.74 -3.45
C ALA A 23 12.41 -8.18 -2.97
N MET A 24 11.37 -8.91 -2.53
CA MET A 24 11.49 -10.33 -2.17
C MET A 24 11.99 -11.20 -3.32
N LYS A 25 11.51 -10.94 -4.56
CA LYS A 25 12.02 -11.64 -5.77
C LYS A 25 13.48 -11.35 -6.06
N ASN A 26 13.98 -10.19 -5.64
CA ASN A 26 15.39 -9.83 -5.72
C ASN A 26 16.21 -10.32 -4.50
N ASN A 27 15.65 -11.29 -3.73
CA ASN A 27 16.28 -11.90 -2.56
C ASN A 27 16.61 -10.91 -1.43
N MET A 28 15.87 -9.81 -1.33
CA MET A 28 16.00 -8.87 -0.20
C MET A 28 15.30 -9.44 1.02
N ASP A 29 15.95 -9.38 2.18
CA ASP A 29 15.43 -9.89 3.46
C ASP A 29 14.56 -8.82 4.14
N ILE A 30 13.24 -8.94 4.00
CA ILE A 30 12.28 -7.97 4.55
C ILE A 30 11.81 -8.43 5.93
N LEU A 31 12.30 -7.77 6.98
CA LEU A 31 12.00 -8.14 8.36
C LEU A 31 10.74 -7.47 8.92
N PHE A 32 10.40 -6.28 8.42
CA PHE A 32 9.28 -5.50 8.96
C PHE A 32 8.50 -4.79 7.87
N LEU A 33 7.18 -4.66 8.10
CA LEU A 33 6.33 -3.69 7.43
C LEU A 33 6.18 -2.48 8.37
N LEU A 34 6.41 -1.26 7.86
CA LEU A 34 6.28 -0.03 8.63
C LEU A 34 5.09 0.79 8.10
N ASN A 35 4.05 0.93 8.91
CA ASN A 35 2.83 1.65 8.56
C ASN A 35 2.61 2.85 9.48
N PHE A 36 2.30 3.99 8.88
CA PHE A 36 1.85 5.19 9.58
C PHE A 36 0.36 5.41 9.34
N ALA A 37 -0.41 5.38 10.43
CA ALA A 37 -1.84 5.67 10.41
C ALA A 37 -2.06 7.12 10.87
N VAL A 38 -2.29 8.03 9.93
CA VAL A 38 -2.65 9.40 10.26
C VAL A 38 -4.10 9.41 10.74
N ASP A 39 -4.32 9.97 11.93
CA ASP A 39 -5.62 9.99 12.60
C ASP A 39 -6.30 8.60 12.68
N GLY A 40 -5.47 7.55 12.83
CA GLY A 40 -5.92 6.17 13.01
C GLY A 40 -6.32 5.43 11.74
N ARG A 41 -6.10 6.03 10.56
CA ARG A 41 -6.36 5.43 9.24
C ARG A 41 -5.13 5.52 8.34
N SER A 42 -4.96 4.51 7.48
CA SER A 42 -3.99 4.52 6.39
C SER A 42 -4.76 4.58 5.08
N HIS A 43 -4.66 5.68 4.33
CA HIS A 43 -5.42 5.88 3.09
C HIS A 43 -6.94 5.64 3.22
N GLY A 44 -7.53 5.96 4.39
CA GLY A 44 -8.94 5.68 4.70
C GLY A 44 -9.21 4.27 5.25
N ILE A 45 -8.22 3.39 5.26
CA ILE A 45 -8.35 2.02 5.77
C ILE A 45 -8.16 2.00 7.29
N ASN A 46 -9.02 1.22 7.97
CA ASN A 46 -8.89 0.97 9.40
C ASN A 46 -7.55 0.27 9.70
N LYS A 47 -6.84 0.75 10.69
CA LYS A 47 -5.54 0.21 11.12
C LYS A 47 -5.59 -1.29 11.47
N GLU A 48 -6.72 -1.80 11.96
CA GLU A 48 -6.86 -3.22 12.31
C GLU A 48 -6.88 -4.13 11.06
N ILE A 49 -7.38 -3.62 9.92
CA ILE A 49 -7.33 -4.34 8.63
C ILE A 49 -5.87 -4.44 8.16
N ILE A 50 -5.07 -3.39 8.31
CA ILE A 50 -3.64 -3.42 7.97
C ILE A 50 -2.88 -4.44 8.84
N LYS A 51 -3.25 -4.58 10.13
CA LYS A 51 -2.68 -5.64 10.98
C LYS A 51 -3.05 -7.02 10.48
N SER A 52 -4.32 -7.24 10.13
CA SER A 52 -4.77 -8.52 9.56
C SER A 52 -4.06 -8.82 8.25
N GLN A 53 -3.81 -7.82 7.42
CA GLN A 53 -3.05 -7.97 6.18
C GLN A 53 -1.60 -8.41 6.46
N ALA A 54 -0.92 -7.79 7.41
CA ALA A 54 0.44 -8.17 7.82
C ALA A 54 0.48 -9.59 8.39
N GLU A 55 -0.53 -9.98 9.21
CA GLU A 55 -0.70 -11.36 9.67
C GLU A 55 -0.88 -12.33 8.50
N ALA A 56 -1.69 -11.96 7.52
CA ALA A 56 -1.92 -12.78 6.33
C ALA A 56 -0.64 -13.02 5.51
N ILE A 57 0.26 -12.05 5.47
CA ILE A 57 1.57 -12.14 4.82
C ILE A 57 2.56 -12.90 5.71
N GLY A 58 2.50 -12.67 7.02
CA GLY A 58 3.40 -13.26 8.01
C GLY A 58 4.73 -12.50 8.15
N ILE A 59 4.72 -11.19 7.84
CA ILE A 59 5.82 -10.26 8.12
C ILE A 59 5.38 -9.36 9.29
N PRO A 60 6.20 -9.17 10.33
CA PRO A 60 5.89 -8.32 11.48
C PRO A 60 5.56 -6.89 11.07
N LEU A 61 4.46 -6.34 11.60
CA LEU A 61 4.02 -4.96 11.38
C LEU A 61 4.45 -4.06 12.54
N ILE A 62 5.10 -2.96 12.21
CA ILE A 62 5.25 -1.81 13.10
C ILE A 62 4.26 -0.76 12.62
N GLN A 63 3.26 -0.47 13.45
CA GLN A 63 2.21 0.49 13.14
C GLN A 63 2.24 1.66 14.12
N LYS A 64 2.42 2.86 13.61
CA LYS A 64 2.46 4.10 14.38
C LYS A 64 1.24 4.95 14.05
N ILE A 65 0.48 5.34 15.08
CA ILE A 65 -0.52 6.39 14.93
C ILE A 65 0.22 7.73 15.02
N THR A 66 -0.02 8.59 14.05
CA THR A 66 0.65 9.90 13.94
C THR A 66 -0.32 10.97 13.44
N SER A 67 0.19 12.20 13.32
CA SER A 67 -0.47 13.31 12.62
C SER A 67 0.48 13.88 11.58
N TRP A 68 -0.02 14.61 10.60
CA TRP A 68 0.84 15.25 9.58
C TRP A 68 1.93 16.14 10.20
N LYS A 69 1.63 16.79 11.33
CA LYS A 69 2.59 17.64 12.08
C LYS A 69 3.76 16.83 12.65
N ASN A 70 3.51 15.60 13.06
CA ASN A 70 4.50 14.77 13.75
C ASN A 70 5.10 13.68 12.85
N TYR A 71 4.60 13.53 11.61
CA TYR A 71 4.93 12.43 10.72
C TYR A 71 6.44 12.22 10.56
N GLU A 72 7.17 13.29 10.26
CA GLU A 72 8.61 13.23 10.03
C GLU A 72 9.39 12.82 11.29
N ASN A 73 9.02 13.35 12.44
CA ASN A 73 9.66 12.99 13.71
C ASN A 73 9.37 11.53 14.10
N ASP A 74 8.13 11.10 13.92
CA ASP A 74 7.71 9.72 14.19
C ASP A 74 8.41 8.76 13.23
N PHE A 75 8.54 9.11 11.94
CA PHE A 75 9.28 8.33 10.96
C PHE A 75 10.73 8.16 11.39
N ASN A 76 11.44 9.25 11.68
CA ASN A 76 12.83 9.21 12.11
C ASN A 76 13.00 8.34 13.38
N SER A 77 12.11 8.50 14.36
CA SER A 77 12.14 7.73 15.60
C SER A 77 11.97 6.23 15.37
N GLU A 78 11.00 5.82 14.54
CA GLU A 78 10.76 4.40 14.26
C GLU A 78 11.90 3.78 13.43
N VAL A 79 12.43 4.51 12.44
CA VAL A 79 13.57 4.02 11.64
C VAL A 79 14.83 3.87 12.47
N LEU A 80 15.11 4.79 13.42
CA LEU A 80 16.26 4.63 14.34
C LEU A 80 16.14 3.35 15.18
N LYS A 81 14.95 3.02 15.70
CA LYS A 81 14.70 1.76 16.41
C LYS A 81 14.88 0.53 15.51
N LEU A 82 14.54 0.65 14.23
CA LEU A 82 14.74 -0.42 13.26
C LEU A 82 16.24 -0.63 12.97
N LYS A 83 17.02 0.45 12.90
CA LYS A 83 18.48 0.36 12.76
C LYS A 83 19.12 -0.39 13.92
N GLU A 84 18.68 -0.17 15.16
CA GLU A 84 19.14 -0.94 16.33
C GLU A 84 18.88 -2.44 16.19
N LYS A 85 17.90 -2.84 15.35
CA LYS A 85 17.60 -4.23 14.99
C LYS A 85 18.36 -4.73 13.75
N GLY A 86 19.30 -3.93 13.25
CA GLY A 86 20.14 -4.28 12.11
C GLY A 86 19.52 -3.99 10.74
N ILE A 87 18.47 -3.16 10.65
CA ILE A 87 17.91 -2.73 9.38
C ILE A 87 18.88 -1.78 8.68
N ALA A 88 19.20 -2.09 7.42
CA ALA A 88 20.09 -1.34 6.56
C ALA A 88 19.35 -0.45 5.55
N GLY A 89 18.09 -0.77 5.21
CA GLY A 89 17.40 -0.04 4.15
C GLY A 89 15.88 -0.09 4.22
N MET A 90 15.27 0.73 3.36
CA MET A 90 13.83 0.92 3.19
C MET A 90 13.42 0.58 1.76
N ILE A 91 12.28 -0.11 1.62
CA ILE A 91 11.59 -0.31 0.33
C ILE A 91 10.38 0.59 0.28
N ALA A 92 10.21 1.33 -0.81
CA ALA A 92 9.05 2.16 -1.07
C ALA A 92 8.40 1.81 -2.42
N GLY A 93 7.11 2.12 -2.55
CA GLY A 93 6.30 1.78 -3.72
C GLY A 93 5.90 2.98 -4.55
N ASP A 94 6.69 4.06 -4.54
CA ASP A 94 6.42 5.26 -5.34
C ASP A 94 6.71 4.98 -6.81
N ILE A 95 5.91 5.60 -7.71
CA ILE A 95 6.00 5.37 -9.14
C ILE A 95 6.73 6.52 -9.84
N ASP A 96 6.30 7.77 -9.61
CA ASP A 96 6.88 8.93 -10.31
C ASP A 96 6.66 10.29 -9.62
N MET A 97 6.29 10.33 -8.33
CA MET A 97 6.18 11.58 -7.57
C MET A 97 7.56 12.04 -7.10
N GLU A 98 8.16 13.00 -7.79
CA GLU A 98 9.53 13.48 -7.50
C GLU A 98 9.64 14.01 -6.06
N GLU A 99 8.61 14.68 -5.52
CA GLU A 99 8.62 15.18 -4.15
C GLU A 99 8.74 14.05 -3.12
N HIS A 100 8.12 12.89 -3.39
CA HIS A 100 8.25 11.71 -2.54
C HIS A 100 9.66 11.11 -2.63
N LEU A 101 10.19 10.97 -3.84
CA LEU A 101 11.56 10.48 -4.03
C LEU A 101 12.58 11.39 -3.34
N ASP A 102 12.44 12.70 -3.47
CA ASP A 102 13.37 13.66 -2.82
C ASP A 102 13.28 13.56 -1.30
N TRP A 103 12.07 13.37 -0.75
CA TRP A 103 11.87 13.13 0.67
C TRP A 103 12.54 11.81 1.11
N ILE A 104 12.35 10.72 0.35
CA ILE A 104 12.96 9.41 0.62
C ILE A 104 14.48 9.52 0.59
N LYS A 105 15.08 10.14 -0.42
CA LYS A 105 16.51 10.36 -0.53
C LYS A 105 17.06 11.15 0.65
N LYS A 106 16.39 12.25 1.01
CA LYS A 106 16.76 13.09 2.14
C LYS A 106 16.74 12.26 3.44
N LYS A 107 15.64 11.53 3.70
CA LYS A 107 15.51 10.73 4.93
C LYS A 107 16.50 9.58 5.00
N SER A 108 16.73 8.91 3.89
CA SER A 108 17.72 7.84 3.81
C SER A 108 19.13 8.36 4.12
N ALA A 109 19.50 9.52 3.57
CA ALA A 109 20.79 10.15 3.88
C ALA A 109 20.88 10.60 5.35
N GLU A 110 19.85 11.28 5.89
CA GLU A 110 19.82 11.73 7.28
C GLU A 110 19.93 10.56 8.28
N LEU A 111 19.27 9.45 7.98
CA LEU A 111 19.20 8.28 8.85
C LEU A 111 20.32 7.27 8.55
N ASN A 112 21.12 7.51 7.52
CA ASN A 112 22.17 6.61 7.05
C ASN A 112 21.61 5.18 6.84
N ILE A 113 20.59 5.05 5.98
CA ILE A 113 20.00 3.82 5.46
C ILE A 113 19.95 3.86 3.95
N GLU A 114 19.89 2.72 3.31
CA GLU A 114 19.64 2.61 1.88
C GLU A 114 18.15 2.75 1.57
N TYR A 115 17.80 2.99 0.29
CA TYR A 115 16.42 2.92 -0.18
C TYR A 115 16.35 2.15 -1.50
N TYR A 116 15.20 1.52 -1.74
CA TYR A 116 14.92 0.79 -2.97
C TYR A 116 13.48 1.05 -3.43
N GLU A 117 13.33 1.51 -4.65
CA GLU A 117 12.04 1.84 -5.27
C GLU A 117 11.86 1.04 -6.56
N PRO A 118 11.40 -0.20 -6.48
CA PRO A 118 11.31 -1.11 -7.62
C PRO A 118 10.29 -0.67 -8.70
N LEU A 119 9.39 0.24 -8.38
CA LEU A 119 8.35 0.72 -9.29
C LEU A 119 8.70 2.08 -9.93
N TRP A 120 9.80 2.70 -9.51
CA TRP A 120 10.16 4.04 -9.93
C TRP A 120 10.29 4.18 -11.46
N LYS A 121 9.56 5.17 -12.02
CA LYS A 121 9.51 5.49 -13.48
C LYS A 121 9.03 4.33 -14.36
N ARG A 122 8.40 3.30 -13.79
CA ARG A 122 7.78 2.24 -14.60
C ARG A 122 6.46 2.69 -15.20
N ASN A 123 6.11 2.15 -16.35
CA ASN A 123 4.84 2.43 -16.99
C ASN A 123 3.67 1.95 -16.12
N ARG A 124 2.72 2.85 -15.83
CA ARG A 124 1.59 2.60 -14.93
C ARG A 124 0.68 1.45 -15.40
N LYS A 125 0.46 1.34 -16.73
CA LYS A 125 -0.29 0.20 -17.30
C LYS A 125 0.46 -1.12 -17.09
N GLU A 126 1.77 -1.12 -17.28
CA GLU A 126 2.60 -2.31 -17.05
C GLU A 126 2.61 -2.72 -15.57
N ILE A 127 2.63 -1.75 -14.64
CA ILE A 127 2.53 -2.00 -13.19
C ILE A 127 1.22 -2.73 -12.88
N LEU A 128 0.08 -2.23 -13.36
CA LEU A 128 -1.21 -2.88 -13.11
C LEU A 128 -1.33 -4.25 -13.76
N ASN A 129 -0.88 -4.39 -15.01
CA ASN A 129 -0.90 -5.68 -15.69
C ASN A 129 -0.02 -6.71 -14.97
N LYS A 130 1.17 -6.28 -14.50
CA LYS A 130 2.05 -7.12 -13.70
C LYS A 130 1.42 -7.50 -12.36
N PHE A 131 0.77 -6.54 -11.68
CA PHE A 131 0.04 -6.80 -10.44
C PHE A 131 -1.00 -7.91 -10.61
N GLY A 132 -1.84 -7.81 -11.64
CA GLY A 132 -2.81 -8.87 -11.96
C GLY A 132 -2.15 -10.19 -12.38
N ALA A 133 -1.15 -10.14 -13.28
CA ALA A 133 -0.47 -11.32 -13.80
C ALA A 133 0.29 -12.12 -12.71
N ASP A 134 0.85 -11.41 -11.72
CA ASP A 134 1.52 -12.03 -10.57
C ASP A 134 0.52 -12.63 -9.55
N GLY A 135 -0.78 -12.47 -9.77
CA GLY A 135 -1.85 -13.08 -8.95
C GLY A 135 -2.24 -12.27 -7.73
N PHE A 136 -1.97 -10.96 -7.73
CA PHE A 136 -2.51 -10.07 -6.72
C PHE A 136 -3.98 -9.75 -6.97
N GLU A 137 -4.70 -9.48 -5.88
CA GLU A 137 -6.05 -8.96 -5.89
C GLU A 137 -6.17 -7.80 -4.90
N ALA A 138 -6.70 -6.66 -5.37
CA ALA A 138 -6.93 -5.48 -4.57
C ALA A 138 -8.37 -4.98 -4.73
N VAL A 139 -8.87 -4.28 -3.72
CA VAL A 139 -10.18 -3.59 -3.74
C VAL A 139 -9.96 -2.10 -3.65
N VAL A 140 -10.67 -1.29 -4.44
CA VAL A 140 -10.67 0.17 -4.31
C VAL A 140 -11.46 0.53 -3.05
N VAL A 141 -10.80 1.15 -2.08
CA VAL A 141 -11.38 1.44 -0.75
C VAL A 141 -11.59 2.92 -0.46
N ASN A 142 -10.99 3.80 -1.27
CA ASN A 142 -11.16 5.24 -1.14
C ASN A 142 -11.03 5.87 -2.54
N CYS A 143 -11.84 6.88 -2.83
CA CYS A 143 -11.73 7.62 -4.10
C CYS A 143 -12.36 9.01 -4.01
N VAL A 144 -11.93 9.90 -4.91
CA VAL A 144 -12.57 11.20 -5.12
C VAL A 144 -13.93 11.03 -5.83
N ALA A 145 -14.81 12.05 -5.76
CA ALA A 145 -16.16 11.98 -6.30
C ALA A 145 -16.21 11.54 -7.79
N ARG A 146 -15.33 12.05 -8.66
CA ARG A 146 -15.25 11.68 -10.08
C ARG A 146 -14.89 10.21 -10.33
N ALA A 147 -14.24 9.57 -9.35
CA ALA A 147 -13.83 8.17 -9.39
C ALA A 147 -14.78 7.25 -8.60
N LYS A 148 -15.95 7.73 -8.13
CA LYS A 148 -16.90 6.97 -7.30
C LYS A 148 -17.29 5.62 -7.90
N PHE A 149 -17.36 5.52 -9.22
CA PHE A 149 -17.70 4.27 -9.92
C PHE A 149 -16.67 3.15 -9.72
N LEU A 150 -15.47 3.49 -9.19
CA LEU A 150 -14.43 2.51 -8.85
C LEU A 150 -14.58 1.92 -7.45
N ILE A 151 -15.30 2.60 -6.53
CA ILE A 151 -15.36 2.18 -5.13
C ILE A 151 -15.90 0.74 -5.00
N GLY A 152 -15.22 -0.11 -4.25
CA GLY A 152 -15.54 -1.53 -4.10
C GLY A 152 -15.16 -2.42 -5.29
N ARG A 153 -14.68 -1.86 -6.41
CA ARG A 153 -14.21 -2.68 -7.54
C ARG A 153 -12.89 -3.35 -7.19
N THR A 154 -12.76 -4.57 -7.67
CA THR A 154 -11.52 -5.34 -7.56
C THR A 154 -10.58 -5.04 -8.74
N ILE A 155 -9.28 -5.21 -8.51
CA ILE A 155 -8.22 -5.22 -9.52
C ILE A 155 -7.51 -6.56 -9.38
N ASN A 156 -7.63 -7.43 -10.38
CA ASN A 156 -7.00 -8.74 -10.43
C ASN A 156 -6.74 -9.15 -11.89
N LYS A 157 -6.25 -10.36 -12.10
CA LYS A 157 -5.90 -10.88 -13.42
C LYS A 157 -7.07 -10.87 -14.41
N GLU A 158 -8.29 -11.15 -13.93
CA GLU A 158 -9.48 -11.31 -14.77
C GLU A 158 -10.05 -9.97 -15.25
N ASN A 159 -9.81 -8.87 -14.49
CA ASN A 159 -10.49 -7.60 -14.75
C ASN A 159 -9.56 -6.38 -14.96
N VAL A 160 -8.25 -6.54 -14.82
CA VAL A 160 -7.28 -5.45 -14.90
C VAL A 160 -7.36 -4.66 -16.22
N GLU A 161 -7.54 -5.30 -17.35
CA GLU A 161 -7.65 -4.62 -18.64
C GLU A 161 -8.92 -3.78 -18.73
N ASN A 162 -10.05 -4.26 -18.19
CA ASN A 162 -11.30 -3.49 -18.12
C ASN A 162 -11.14 -2.31 -17.15
N PHE A 163 -10.44 -2.51 -16.03
CA PHE A 163 -10.17 -1.44 -15.08
C PHE A 163 -9.34 -0.32 -15.73
N ILE A 164 -8.28 -0.67 -16.48
CA ILE A 164 -7.44 0.27 -17.22
C ILE A 164 -8.26 1.01 -18.29
N LYS A 165 -9.13 0.31 -19.00
CA LYS A 165 -10.02 0.94 -20.00
C LYS A 165 -10.93 1.97 -19.35
N ASP A 166 -11.64 1.59 -18.28
CA ASP A 166 -12.62 2.44 -17.60
C ASP A 166 -11.97 3.68 -16.97
N THR A 167 -10.81 3.53 -16.34
CA THR A 167 -10.06 4.66 -15.77
C THR A 167 -9.58 5.61 -16.87
N ARG A 168 -9.11 5.09 -18.01
CA ARG A 168 -8.70 5.90 -19.15
C ARG A 168 -9.86 6.69 -19.74
N GLU A 169 -11.04 6.05 -19.94
CA GLU A 169 -12.24 6.70 -20.47
C GLU A 169 -12.75 7.80 -19.53
N ALA A 170 -12.55 7.63 -18.22
CA ALA A 170 -12.90 8.62 -17.20
C ALA A 170 -11.83 9.72 -16.98
N GLY A 171 -10.69 9.65 -17.70
CA GLY A 171 -9.58 10.58 -17.48
C GLY A 171 -8.94 10.48 -16.09
N ILE A 172 -8.95 9.27 -15.51
CA ILE A 172 -8.38 8.95 -14.20
C ILE A 172 -7.07 8.21 -14.41
N ASP A 173 -6.07 8.52 -13.58
CA ASP A 173 -4.83 7.76 -13.57
C ASP A 173 -5.08 6.28 -13.21
N HIS A 174 -4.50 5.37 -14.00
CA HIS A 174 -4.72 3.94 -13.81
C HIS A 174 -4.22 3.43 -12.44
N CYS A 175 -3.15 4.05 -11.92
CA CYS A 175 -2.59 3.70 -10.62
C CYS A 175 -3.14 4.56 -9.47
N GLY A 176 -3.86 5.67 -9.78
CA GLY A 176 -4.39 6.59 -8.77
C GLY A 176 -3.33 7.51 -8.16
N GLU A 177 -2.20 7.72 -8.85
CA GLU A 177 -1.06 8.49 -8.35
C GLU A 177 -1.36 9.98 -8.13
N ASN A 178 -2.40 10.51 -8.79
CA ASN A 178 -2.86 11.87 -8.53
C ASN A 178 -3.87 11.95 -7.36
N GLY A 179 -3.97 10.89 -6.54
CA GLY A 179 -4.87 10.82 -5.40
C GLY A 179 -6.33 10.52 -5.74
N GLU A 180 -6.60 10.01 -6.96
CA GLU A 180 -7.97 9.72 -7.40
C GLU A 180 -8.60 8.57 -6.65
N PHE A 181 -7.82 7.54 -6.31
CA PHE A 181 -8.29 6.40 -5.53
C PHE A 181 -7.15 5.71 -4.77
N HIS A 182 -7.52 4.96 -3.73
CA HIS A 182 -6.62 4.10 -2.97
C HIS A 182 -7.18 2.68 -2.91
N THR A 183 -6.28 1.70 -2.74
CA THR A 183 -6.61 0.28 -2.76
C THR A 183 -6.18 -0.41 -1.48
N LEU A 184 -6.85 -1.51 -1.15
CA LEU A 184 -6.46 -2.51 -0.16
C LEU A 184 -6.19 -3.83 -0.89
N VAL A 185 -4.99 -4.38 -0.77
CA VAL A 185 -4.68 -5.72 -1.29
C VAL A 185 -5.26 -6.75 -0.34
N ILE A 186 -6.04 -7.67 -0.89
CA ILE A 186 -6.74 -8.72 -0.14
C ILE A 186 -6.17 -10.11 -0.39
N ASP A 187 -5.40 -10.28 -1.47
CA ASP A 187 -4.70 -11.50 -1.80
C ASP A 187 -3.49 -11.24 -2.73
N GLY A 188 -2.55 -12.18 -2.78
CA GLY A 188 -1.39 -12.09 -3.67
C GLY A 188 -0.34 -13.16 -3.34
N PRO A 189 0.74 -13.25 -4.11
CA PRO A 189 1.75 -14.30 -3.97
C PRO A 189 2.47 -14.32 -2.61
N ILE A 190 2.59 -13.15 -1.94
CA ILE A 190 3.21 -13.04 -0.62
C ILE A 190 2.26 -13.36 0.54
N PHE A 191 0.96 -13.51 0.27
CA PHE A 191 -0.05 -13.80 1.27
C PHE A 191 -0.11 -15.30 1.56
N LYS A 192 -0.05 -15.69 2.84
CA LYS A 192 -0.29 -17.06 3.34
C LYS A 192 -1.77 -17.34 3.56
N LYS A 193 -2.54 -16.27 3.81
CA LYS A 193 -4.00 -16.30 3.98
C LYS A 193 -4.62 -15.21 3.12
N ARG A 194 -5.86 -15.42 2.64
CA ARG A 194 -6.65 -14.39 1.97
C ARG A 194 -7.40 -13.55 3.01
N LEU A 195 -7.43 -12.23 2.84
CA LEU A 195 -8.30 -11.34 3.58
C LEU A 195 -9.65 -11.27 2.87
N GLU A 196 -10.71 -11.78 3.49
CA GLU A 196 -12.06 -11.77 2.94
C GLU A 196 -12.89 -10.68 3.61
N ILE A 197 -13.45 -9.77 2.80
CA ILE A 197 -14.36 -8.72 3.26
C ILE A 197 -15.76 -9.33 3.32
N LEU A 198 -16.35 -9.38 4.53
CA LEU A 198 -17.66 -9.98 4.76
C LEU A 198 -18.79 -8.95 4.76
N GLU A 199 -18.49 -7.72 5.23
CA GLU A 199 -19.47 -6.65 5.35
C GLU A 199 -18.77 -5.30 5.14
N SER A 200 -19.36 -4.46 4.29
CA SER A 200 -18.86 -3.12 4.03
C SER A 200 -19.99 -2.20 3.54
N ASP A 201 -19.86 -0.91 3.81
CA ASP A 201 -20.76 0.14 3.34
C ASP A 201 -19.99 1.20 2.56
N VAL A 202 -20.61 1.75 1.52
CA VAL A 202 -20.06 2.91 0.81
C VAL A 202 -20.54 4.18 1.47
N GLN A 203 -19.62 4.99 1.99
CA GLN A 203 -19.93 6.23 2.68
C GLN A 203 -19.28 7.41 1.96
N ASN A 204 -19.98 8.57 1.98
CA ASN A 204 -19.36 9.84 1.64
C ASN A 204 -18.70 10.40 2.90
N PHE A 205 -17.42 10.65 2.84
CA PHE A 205 -16.66 11.20 3.96
C PHE A 205 -16.28 12.64 3.63
N THR A 206 -17.01 13.57 4.23
CA THR A 206 -16.69 14.99 4.15
C THR A 206 -15.74 15.32 5.31
N GLU A 207 -14.45 15.44 5.05
CA GLU A 207 -13.51 15.88 6.08
C GLU A 207 -13.74 17.36 6.42
N PRO A 208 -13.61 17.75 7.70
CA PRO A 208 -13.74 19.16 8.11
C PRO A 208 -12.59 20.04 7.57
N ILE A 209 -11.54 19.46 7.01
CA ILE A 209 -10.40 20.16 6.45
C ILE A 209 -10.55 20.20 4.93
N LYS A 210 -10.73 21.39 4.36
CA LYS A 210 -11.01 21.72 2.95
C LYS A 210 -10.04 21.19 1.88
N ILE A 211 -9.04 20.36 2.20
CA ILE A 211 -8.04 19.87 1.25
C ILE A 211 -8.54 18.67 0.46
N TYR A 212 -9.53 17.93 0.95
CA TYR A 212 -10.08 16.75 0.31
C TYR A 212 -11.62 16.82 0.29
N SER A 213 -12.17 17.66 -0.60
CA SER A 213 -13.60 17.71 -0.83
C SER A 213 -14.10 16.38 -1.41
N ASP A 214 -15.15 15.82 -0.81
CA ASP A 214 -15.95 14.70 -1.31
C ASP A 214 -15.18 13.42 -1.64
N LYS A 215 -14.68 12.76 -0.61
CA LYS A 215 -14.14 11.39 -0.74
C LYS A 215 -15.21 10.35 -0.46
N TRP A 216 -15.19 9.29 -1.26
CA TRP A 216 -16.00 8.11 -1.03
C TRP A 216 -15.12 7.01 -0.45
N ILE A 217 -15.60 6.38 0.61
CA ILE A 217 -14.86 5.34 1.34
C ILE A 217 -15.70 4.06 1.36
N LEU A 218 -15.06 2.93 1.09
CA LEU A 218 -15.58 1.61 1.41
C LEU A 218 -15.27 1.33 2.88
N ASP A 219 -16.24 1.59 3.75
CA ASP A 219 -16.09 1.35 5.19
C ASP A 219 -16.29 -0.12 5.48
N ILE A 220 -15.18 -0.85 5.65
CA ILE A 220 -15.16 -2.28 5.91
C ILE A 220 -15.48 -2.51 7.38
N LYS A 221 -16.62 -3.16 7.65
CA LYS A 221 -17.14 -3.43 9.00
C LYS A 221 -16.67 -4.78 9.55
N LYS A 222 -16.63 -5.78 8.66
CA LYS A 222 -16.28 -7.14 9.04
C LYS A 222 -15.43 -7.81 7.99
N TRP A 223 -14.40 -8.48 8.43
CA TRP A 223 -13.49 -9.26 7.59
C TRP A 223 -12.98 -10.48 8.34
N GLU A 224 -12.40 -11.42 7.62
CA GLU A 224 -11.71 -12.58 8.20
C GLU A 224 -10.50 -12.99 7.37
N LEU A 225 -9.60 -13.75 7.96
CA LEU A 225 -8.48 -14.36 7.28
C LEU A 225 -8.79 -15.81 6.96
N LYS A 226 -8.89 -16.16 5.69
CA LYS A 226 -9.10 -17.52 5.20
C LYS A 226 -7.81 -18.17 4.73
N PRO A 227 -7.59 -19.46 5.05
CA PRO A 227 -6.52 -20.23 4.42
C PRO A 227 -6.64 -20.18 2.90
N LYS A 228 -5.53 -20.04 2.21
CA LYS A 228 -5.52 -20.24 0.76
C LYS A 228 -5.70 -21.74 0.49
N HIS A 229 -6.67 -22.07 -0.33
CA HIS A 229 -6.71 -23.41 -0.91
C HIS A 229 -5.50 -23.52 -1.84
N LEU A 230 -4.50 -24.25 -1.42
CA LEU A 230 -3.43 -24.70 -2.32
C LEU A 230 -4.12 -25.60 -3.35
N PHE A 231 -4.47 -25.06 -4.50
CA PHE A 231 -4.77 -25.89 -5.65
C PHE A 231 -3.47 -26.66 -5.96
N ARG A 232 -3.47 -27.95 -5.66
CA ARG A 232 -2.44 -28.90 -6.02
C ARG A 232 -2.45 -29.12 -7.52
#